data_1d7444188759961dd43d79a06d4d3fdd
#
_entry.id   1d7444188759961dd43d79a06d4d3fdd
#
_cell.length_a   1.000
_cell.length_b   1.000
_cell.length_c   1.000
_cell.angle_alpha   90.00
_cell.angle_beta   90.00
_cell.angle_gamma   90.00
#
_symmetry.space_group_name_H-M   'P 1'
#
loop_
_entity.id
_entity.type
_entity.pdbx_description
1 polymer ?
#
loop_
_entity_poly.entity_id
_entity_poly.type
_entity_poly.pdbx_seq_one_letter_code
_entity_poly.pdbx_strand_id
1 'polypeptide(L)'
;MKRIILCLSIAGYLITGVSARDLGQWGAVDPKIRQWFQALMQPDVPNASCCGEADAYWTDEVHVRGGKTYAVITDDRPDEPLLRPHVDVGTEIEIPNNKLKWDKSNPTGHGIVFLSRNGYVFCYVQPGGV
;
A
#
# COMPACT_ATOMS: atom_id res chain seq x y z
N MET A 1 21.19 -43.24 20.56
CA MET A 1 20.93 -42.72 20.34
C MET A 1 20.64 -41.74 20.04
N LYS A 2 20.47 -41.34 19.77
CA LYS A 2 20.11 -40.53 19.55
C LYS A 2 19.74 -39.50 19.19
N ARG A 3 19.47 -39.04 18.99
CA ARG A 3 19.05 -38.20 18.72
C ARG A 3 18.80 -37.14 18.49
N ILE A 4 18.57 -36.69 18.32
CA ILE A 4 18.27 -35.78 18.08
C ILE A 4 18.04 -34.76 17.77
N ILE A 5 17.80 -34.36 17.65
CA ILE A 5 17.51 -33.46 17.39
C ILE A 5 17.26 -32.45 17.07
N LEU A 6 17.06 -32.01 16.94
CA LEU A 6 16.79 -31.09 16.64
C LEU A 6 16.34 -30.09 16.36
N CYS A 7 16.08 -29.72 16.34
CA CYS A 7 15.59 -28.86 16.18
C CYS A 7 15.49 -27.79 15.86
N LEU A 8 15.47 -27.51 15.73
CA LEU A 8 15.36 -26.60 15.56
C LEU A 8 15.15 -25.61 15.07
N SER A 9 15.11 -25.33 14.97
CA SER A 9 15.01 -24.54 14.50
C SER A 9 14.37 -23.63 14.20
N ILE A 10 14.03 -23.28 14.24
CA ILE A 10 13.40 -22.52 14.04
C ILE A 10 13.30 -21.40 13.80
N ALA A 11 13.31 -21.09 13.90
CA ALA A 11 13.21 -20.17 13.79
C ALA A 11 13.01 -19.20 13.16
N GLY A 12 13.03 -18.75 13.02
CA GLY A 12 12.91 -17.83 12.47
C GLY A 12 12.22 -17.05 12.01
N TYR A 13 11.89 -16.81 11.83
CA TYR A 13 11.34 -16.17 11.31
C TYR A 13 10.85 -15.14 11.51
N LEU A 14 10.55 -14.81 11.71
CA LEU A 14 10.07 -13.95 12.04
C LEU A 14 10.09 -12.85 11.48
N ILE A 15 10.11 -12.45 11.10
CA ILE A 15 10.29 -11.48 10.62
C ILE A 15 9.63 -10.75 10.08
N THR A 16 9.24 -10.42 9.94
CA THR A 16 8.74 -9.82 9.59
C THR A 16 8.38 -8.89 9.00
N GLY A 17 8.08 -8.65 8.49
CA GLY A 17 7.65 -8.00 7.76
C GLY A 17 7.25 -7.01 7.57
N VAL A 18 6.91 -6.59 7.01
CA VAL A 18 6.72 -5.59 6.90
C VAL A 18 6.38 -4.94 5.79
N SER A 19 6.45 -5.04 4.83
CA SER A 19 6.06 -4.30 3.75
C SER A 19 4.76 -4.70 3.30
N ALA A 20 4.08 -3.85 2.74
CA ALA A 20 2.80 -3.97 2.22
C ALA A 20 2.64 -5.27 1.56
N ARG A 21 2.01 -6.17 2.09
CA ARG A 21 1.66 -7.43 1.49
C ARG A 21 2.62 -7.88 0.39
N ASP A 22 3.91 -7.75 0.66
CA ASP A 22 4.94 -8.11 -0.32
C ASP A 22 5.09 -9.62 -0.32
N LEU A 23 4.44 -10.24 -1.27
CA LEU A 23 4.45 -11.69 -1.44
C LEU A 23 5.31 -12.08 -2.64
N GLY A 24 6.21 -11.19 -3.06
CA GLY A 24 7.07 -11.45 -4.20
C GLY A 24 6.58 -10.83 -5.50
N GLN A 25 5.37 -10.33 -5.53
CA GLN A 25 4.79 -9.74 -6.73
C GLN A 25 5.52 -8.46 -7.17
N TRP A 26 6.25 -7.85 -6.26
CA TRP A 26 6.98 -6.62 -6.52
C TRP A 26 8.42 -6.85 -6.92
N GLY A 27 8.81 -8.10 -7.12
CA GLY A 27 10.20 -8.43 -7.40
C GLY A 27 10.76 -7.75 -8.64
N ALA A 28 9.91 -7.45 -9.63
CA ALA A 28 10.34 -6.81 -10.87
C ALA A 28 10.26 -5.29 -10.83
N VAL A 29 9.79 -4.73 -9.72
CA VAL A 29 9.63 -3.28 -9.60
C VAL A 29 10.97 -2.65 -9.31
N ASP A 30 11.19 -1.43 -9.84
CA ASP A 30 12.39 -0.65 -9.56
C ASP A 30 12.64 -0.61 -8.06
N PRO A 31 13.85 -0.96 -7.59
CA PRO A 31 14.16 -0.97 -6.17
C PRO A 31 13.90 0.36 -5.47
N LYS A 32 14.09 1.49 -6.15
CA LYS A 32 13.83 2.80 -5.56
C LYS A 32 12.35 3.00 -5.30
N ILE A 33 11.50 2.57 -6.21
CA ILE A 33 10.05 2.64 -6.03
C ILE A 33 9.64 1.74 -4.89
N ARG A 34 10.18 0.52 -4.85
CA ARG A 34 9.87 -0.42 -3.79
C ARG A 34 10.29 0.14 -2.42
N GLN A 35 11.48 0.73 -2.34
CA GLN A 35 11.95 1.34 -1.09
C GLN A 35 11.04 2.48 -0.65
N TRP A 36 10.59 3.28 -1.61
CA TRP A 36 9.68 4.38 -1.30
C TRP A 36 8.39 3.84 -0.67
N PHE A 37 7.80 2.80 -1.26
CA PHE A 37 6.60 2.18 -0.69
C PHE A 37 6.85 1.69 0.73
N GLN A 38 7.98 1.04 0.95
CA GLN A 38 8.31 0.45 2.25
C GLN A 38 8.51 1.52 3.33
N ALA A 39 8.96 2.70 2.93
CA ALA A 39 9.23 3.78 3.87
C ALA A 39 8.03 4.67 4.14
N LEU A 40 6.92 4.42 3.46
CA LEU A 40 5.75 5.31 3.51
C LEU A 40 4.95 5.07 4.78
N MET A 41 4.84 6.10 5.62
CA MET A 41 4.14 5.99 6.91
C MET A 41 2.82 6.72 6.88
N GLN A 42 1.86 6.23 7.67
CA GLN A 42 0.54 6.85 7.77
C GLN A 42 0.65 8.25 8.37
N PRO A 43 -0.09 9.22 7.83
CA PRO A 43 0.04 10.60 8.33
C PRO A 43 -0.48 10.78 9.76
N ASP A 44 -1.45 9.97 10.16
CA ASP A 44 -2.05 10.09 11.49
C ASP A 44 -1.47 9.08 12.48
N VAL A 45 -0.71 8.10 12.00
CA VAL A 45 -0.06 7.10 12.85
C VAL A 45 1.37 6.93 12.35
N PRO A 46 2.29 7.84 12.74
CA PRO A 46 3.62 7.89 12.13
C PRO A 46 4.46 6.62 12.23
N ASN A 47 4.13 5.75 13.16
CA ASN A 47 4.86 4.50 13.33
C ASN A 47 4.26 3.35 12.53
N ALA A 48 3.16 3.59 11.83
CA ALA A 48 2.49 2.55 11.06
C ALA A 48 2.70 2.80 9.57
N SER A 49 3.02 1.75 8.85
CA SER A 49 3.22 1.83 7.40
C SER A 49 1.90 2.04 6.68
N CYS A 50 1.89 2.86 5.63
CA CYS A 50 0.76 2.93 4.71
C CYS A 50 0.49 1.58 4.09
N CYS A 51 1.54 0.82 3.87
CA CYS A 51 1.44 -0.47 3.23
C CYS A 51 1.04 -1.61 4.14
N GLY A 52 1.15 -1.49 5.44
CA GLY A 52 0.78 -2.50 6.42
C GLY A 52 0.15 -3.76 5.84
N GLU A 53 -1.16 -3.90 6.01
CA GLU A 53 -1.93 -4.98 5.41
C GLU A 53 -2.75 -4.48 4.22
N ALA A 54 -2.34 -3.37 3.64
CA ALA A 54 -3.10 -2.73 2.57
C ALA A 54 -2.52 -3.06 1.21
N ASP A 55 -3.38 -2.97 0.21
CA ASP A 55 -2.98 -3.04 -1.18
C ASP A 55 -3.10 -1.66 -1.81
N ALA A 56 -2.28 -1.39 -2.81
CA ALA A 56 -2.19 -0.08 -3.46
C ALA A 56 -2.99 -0.06 -4.75
N TYR A 57 -3.77 1.00 -4.93
CA TYR A 57 -4.55 1.21 -6.15
C TYR A 57 -4.28 2.62 -6.66
N TRP A 58 -4.04 2.75 -7.95
CA TRP A 58 -3.88 4.06 -8.57
C TRP A 58 -5.19 4.83 -8.58
N THR A 59 -5.11 6.11 -8.22
CA THR A 59 -6.25 7.00 -8.14
C THR A 59 -5.84 8.36 -8.67
N ASP A 60 -5.82 8.47 -9.99
CA ASP A 60 -5.32 9.69 -10.64
C ASP A 60 -6.37 10.78 -10.74
N GLU A 61 -7.54 10.53 -10.22
CA GLU A 61 -8.64 11.48 -10.24
C GLU A 61 -9.16 11.67 -8.82
N VAL A 62 -9.42 12.92 -8.44
CA VAL A 62 -9.87 13.27 -7.10
C VAL A 62 -10.98 14.29 -7.21
N HIS A 63 -12.02 14.13 -6.39
CA HIS A 63 -13.10 15.09 -6.27
C HIS A 63 -13.25 15.55 -4.83
N VAL A 64 -13.54 16.82 -4.64
CA VAL A 64 -13.81 17.36 -3.31
C VAL A 64 -15.24 17.88 -3.30
N ARG A 65 -16.04 17.34 -2.39
CA ARG A 65 -17.43 17.73 -2.26
C ARG A 65 -17.77 17.86 -0.77
N GLY A 66 -18.32 19.01 -0.39
CA GLY A 66 -18.75 19.21 0.98
C GLY A 66 -17.64 19.06 2.00
N GLY A 67 -16.43 19.45 1.65
CA GLY A 67 -15.28 19.34 2.53
C GLY A 67 -14.69 17.94 2.62
N LYS A 68 -15.20 17.00 1.82
CA LYS A 68 -14.71 15.63 1.80
C LYS A 68 -13.98 15.34 0.50
N THR A 69 -12.95 14.53 0.60
CA THR A 69 -12.13 14.13 -0.53
C THR A 69 -12.51 12.73 -0.97
N TYR A 70 -12.71 12.57 -2.28
CA TYR A 70 -13.03 11.27 -2.88
C TYR A 70 -11.99 10.97 -3.93
N ALA A 71 -11.26 9.88 -3.74
CA ALA A 71 -10.30 9.40 -4.73
C ALA A 71 -11.01 8.41 -5.65
N VAL A 72 -10.80 8.54 -6.93
CA VAL A 72 -11.43 7.67 -7.92
C VAL A 72 -10.41 6.63 -8.37
N ILE A 73 -10.79 5.38 -8.33
CA ILE A 73 -9.94 4.29 -8.81
C ILE A 73 -9.79 4.43 -10.32
N THR A 74 -8.55 4.59 -10.77
CA THR A 74 -8.20 4.66 -12.19
C THR A 74 -7.29 3.50 -12.59
N ASP A 75 -7.05 2.58 -11.68
CA ASP A 75 -6.10 1.50 -11.85
C ASP A 75 -6.75 0.36 -12.62
N ASP A 76 -6.33 0.19 -13.87
CA ASP A 76 -6.84 -0.86 -14.73
C ASP A 76 -5.89 -2.05 -14.83
N ARG A 77 -4.84 -2.09 -14.00
CA ARG A 77 -3.92 -3.22 -14.01
C ARG A 77 -4.62 -4.48 -13.52
N PRO A 78 -4.24 -5.66 -14.05
CA PRO A 78 -4.81 -6.91 -13.57
C PRO A 78 -4.52 -7.15 -12.09
N ASP A 79 -5.48 -7.70 -11.38
CA ASP A 79 -5.35 -7.91 -9.95
C ASP A 79 -4.51 -9.12 -9.59
N GLU A 80 -4.53 -10.15 -10.43
CA GLU A 80 -3.87 -11.39 -10.09
C GLU A 80 -2.37 -11.26 -9.89
N PRO A 81 -1.61 -10.62 -10.79
CA PRO A 81 -0.19 -10.46 -10.55
C PRO A 81 0.11 -9.65 -9.30
N LEU A 82 -0.82 -8.80 -8.89
CA LEU A 82 -0.65 -7.93 -7.73
C LEU A 82 -1.20 -8.57 -6.46
N LEU A 83 -1.88 -9.69 -6.57
CA LEU A 83 -2.42 -10.45 -5.44
C LEU A 83 -3.32 -9.59 -4.56
N ARG A 84 -4.17 -8.80 -5.18
CA ARG A 84 -5.02 -7.84 -4.46
C ARG A 84 -6.50 -8.08 -4.78
N PRO A 85 -7.41 -7.66 -3.88
CA PRO A 85 -8.84 -7.70 -4.19
C PRO A 85 -9.18 -6.78 -5.35
N HIS A 86 -10.19 -7.15 -6.11
CA HIS A 86 -10.64 -6.32 -7.22
C HIS A 86 -11.39 -5.10 -6.71
N VAL A 87 -11.08 -3.94 -7.30
CA VAL A 87 -11.87 -2.71 -7.12
C VAL A 87 -12.08 -2.12 -8.51
N ASP A 88 -13.34 -1.90 -8.88
CA ASP A 88 -13.67 -1.43 -10.22
C ASP A 88 -13.11 -0.04 -10.49
N VAL A 89 -12.62 0.16 -11.70
CA VAL A 89 -12.27 1.51 -12.18
C VAL A 89 -13.53 2.37 -12.12
N GLY A 90 -13.35 3.59 -11.61
CA GLY A 90 -14.47 4.52 -11.44
C GLY A 90 -15.06 4.51 -10.03
N THR A 91 -14.67 3.56 -9.19
CA THR A 91 -15.12 3.54 -7.80
C THR A 91 -14.58 4.76 -7.07
N GLU A 92 -15.46 5.45 -6.35
CA GLU A 92 -15.05 6.57 -5.49
C GLU A 92 -14.81 6.07 -4.08
N ILE A 93 -13.66 6.43 -3.55
CA ILE A 93 -13.28 6.08 -2.18
C ILE A 93 -13.22 7.37 -1.38
N GLU A 94 -14.02 7.48 -0.34
CA GLU A 94 -13.92 8.65 0.55
C GLU A 94 -12.64 8.53 1.37
N ILE A 95 -11.82 9.57 1.32
CA ILE A 95 -10.56 9.60 2.04
C ILE A 95 -10.72 10.43 3.30
N PRO A 96 -10.60 9.84 4.48
CA PRO A 96 -10.62 10.63 5.72
C PRO A 96 -9.51 11.68 5.67
N ASN A 97 -9.80 12.88 6.17
CA ASN A 97 -8.84 13.97 6.10
C ASN A 97 -7.50 13.64 6.74
N ASN A 98 -7.52 12.85 7.80
CA ASN A 98 -6.29 12.47 8.49
C ASN A 98 -5.50 11.39 7.76
N LYS A 99 -6.00 10.91 6.62
CA LYS A 99 -5.29 9.92 5.80
C LYS A 99 -4.69 10.52 4.54
N LEU A 100 -4.89 11.81 4.32
CA LEU A 100 -4.30 12.51 3.19
C LEU A 100 -2.82 12.74 3.46
N LYS A 101 -1.98 12.31 2.54
CA LYS A 101 -0.53 12.42 2.70
C LYS A 101 0.06 13.16 1.51
N TRP A 102 0.75 14.24 1.82
CA TRP A 102 1.49 14.99 0.81
C TRP A 102 2.90 14.44 0.75
N ASP A 103 3.26 13.86 -0.35
CA ASP A 103 4.63 13.35 -0.53
C ASP A 103 5.11 13.73 -1.91
N LYS A 104 5.92 14.78 -1.97
CA LYS A 104 6.45 15.28 -3.24
C LYS A 104 7.43 14.29 -3.87
N SER A 105 7.93 13.36 -3.09
CA SER A 105 8.89 12.38 -3.60
C SER A 105 8.24 11.15 -4.21
N ASN A 106 6.90 11.12 -4.30
CA ASN A 106 6.20 9.98 -4.91
C ASN A 106 6.77 9.73 -6.32
N PRO A 107 7.47 8.61 -6.51
CA PRO A 107 8.16 8.36 -7.78
C PRO A 107 7.28 7.70 -8.83
N THR A 108 6.04 7.37 -8.49
CA THR A 108 5.19 6.57 -9.38
C THR A 108 4.48 7.39 -10.44
N GLY A 109 4.31 8.68 -10.19
CA GLY A 109 3.54 9.52 -11.09
C GLY A 109 2.04 9.39 -10.94
N HIS A 110 1.59 8.58 -9.99
CA HIS A 110 0.18 8.31 -9.77
C HIS A 110 -0.24 8.71 -8.37
N GLY A 111 -1.50 9.11 -8.22
CA GLY A 111 -2.12 9.12 -6.90
C GLY A 111 -2.35 7.67 -6.48
N ILE A 112 -2.23 7.40 -5.19
CA ILE A 112 -2.32 6.03 -4.70
C ILE A 112 -3.15 5.99 -3.43
N VAL A 113 -4.17 5.12 -3.41
CA VAL A 113 -4.87 4.81 -2.18
C VAL A 113 -4.46 3.43 -1.70
N PHE A 114 -4.22 3.32 -0.40
CA PHE A 114 -3.86 2.05 0.22
C PHE A 114 -5.08 1.55 0.99
N LEU A 115 -5.64 0.44 0.53
CA LEU A 115 -6.88 -0.12 1.07
C LEU A 115 -6.64 -1.48 1.69
N SER A 116 -7.22 -1.69 2.88
CA SER A 116 -7.31 -3.02 3.44
C SER A 116 -8.29 -3.86 2.62
N ARG A 117 -8.32 -5.16 2.88
CA ARG A 117 -9.30 -6.04 2.22
C ARG A 117 -10.73 -5.65 2.53
N ASN A 118 -10.96 -4.96 3.65
CA ASN A 118 -12.28 -4.52 4.06
C ASN A 118 -12.61 -3.11 3.56
N GLY A 119 -11.72 -2.50 2.79
CA GLY A 119 -11.96 -1.16 2.27
C GLY A 119 -11.52 -0.04 3.20
N TYR A 120 -10.84 -0.35 4.30
CA TYR A 120 -10.32 0.68 5.19
C TYR A 120 -9.16 1.41 4.51
N VAL A 121 -9.14 2.73 4.61
CA VAL A 121 -8.10 3.55 3.99
C VAL A 121 -6.96 3.74 4.99
N PHE A 122 -5.78 3.22 4.64
CA PHE A 122 -4.59 3.48 5.45
C PHE A 122 -3.94 4.81 5.09
N CYS A 123 -3.86 5.11 3.82
CA CYS A 123 -3.28 6.36 3.32
C CYS A 123 -3.81 6.68 1.94
N TYR A 124 -3.82 7.96 1.61
CA TYR A 124 -3.93 8.40 0.24
C TYR A 124 -2.75 9.32 -0.06
N VAL A 125 -1.95 8.95 -1.04
CA VAL A 125 -0.79 9.73 -1.46
C VAL A 125 -1.10 10.38 -2.80
N GLN A 126 -0.94 11.68 -2.85
CA GLN A 126 -1.21 12.41 -4.09
C GLN A 126 -0.11 12.21 -5.10
N PRO A 127 -0.42 12.41 -6.41
CA PRO A 127 0.63 12.35 -7.41
C PRO A 127 1.73 13.32 -7.04
N GLY A 128 2.95 12.84 -7.03
CA GLY A 128 4.06 13.67 -6.65
C GLY A 128 4.68 14.36 -7.84
N GLY A 129 5.65 15.19 -7.57
CA GLY A 129 6.61 15.55 -8.57
C GLY A 129 6.25 16.64 -9.53
N VAL A 130 5.34 17.49 -9.21
CA VAL A 130 5.10 18.51 -10.21
C VAL A 130 5.31 19.89 -9.67
#